data_456b20c7a93c00b73fc2417ccbde1888
#
_entry.id   456b20c7a93c00b73fc2417ccbde1888
#
_cell.length_a   1.000
_cell.length_b   1.000
_cell.length_c   1.000
_cell.angle_alpha   90.00
_cell.angle_beta   90.00
_cell.angle_gamma   90.00
#
_symmetry.space_group_name_H-M   'P 1'
#
loop_
_entity.id
_entity.type
_entity.pdbx_description
1 polymer ?
#
loop_
_entity_poly.entity_id
_entity_poly.type
_entity_poly.pdbx_seq_one_letter_code
_entity_poly.pdbx_strand_id
1 'polypeptide(L)'
;MSSPLLLSVLDQSPVSEGSTRAQALRNTIDLAQLTDGLGYHRYWVAEHHGGPMLAGPSPEALIGPIASATSGIRVGSGGVMLPHYSPLKVAETFSLLAGLYPDRIDLGLGRAAGTDPLTTFALQRDRRQAMEDDFPQQLAELLGYLDKTLPADHPFARLADALPGDPERPQPWLLGSSSQSALWAAEIGRASCRERVYSGV
;
A
#
# COMPACT_ATOMS: atom_id res chain seq x y z
N MET A 1 -13.73 -21.14 -22.49
CA MET A 1 -12.28 -21.11 -22.20
C MET A 1 -12.12 -20.58 -20.79
N SER A 2 -11.43 -21.31 -19.88
CA SER A 2 -11.15 -20.80 -18.53
C SER A 2 -10.18 -19.64 -18.63
N SER A 3 -10.48 -18.53 -17.94
CA SER A 3 -9.53 -17.41 -17.81
C SER A 3 -8.22 -17.92 -17.19
N PRO A 4 -7.06 -17.46 -17.65
CA PRO A 4 -5.79 -17.85 -17.06
C PRO A 4 -5.74 -17.44 -15.58
N LEU A 5 -5.14 -18.27 -14.74
CA LEU A 5 -4.91 -17.96 -13.33
C LEU A 5 -3.86 -16.84 -13.24
N LEU A 6 -4.23 -15.72 -12.60
CA LEU A 6 -3.31 -14.62 -12.34
C LEU A 6 -2.65 -14.82 -10.98
N LEU A 7 -1.33 -14.94 -10.95
CA LEU A 7 -0.55 -15.08 -9.73
C LEU A 7 0.00 -13.71 -9.29
N SER A 8 0.04 -13.49 -7.98
CA SER A 8 0.63 -12.29 -7.37
C SER A 8 1.52 -12.67 -6.19
N VAL A 9 2.51 -11.84 -5.89
CA VAL A 9 3.38 -11.97 -4.73
C VAL A 9 2.98 -10.95 -3.68
N LEU A 10 2.99 -11.34 -2.41
CA LEU A 10 3.04 -10.44 -1.26
C LEU A 10 4.37 -10.67 -0.54
N ASP A 11 5.26 -9.71 -0.63
CA ASP A 11 6.57 -9.74 -0.01
C ASP A 11 6.58 -8.90 1.28
N GLN A 12 7.08 -9.48 2.35
CA GLN A 12 7.25 -8.84 3.66
C GLN A 12 8.70 -8.42 3.91
N SER A 13 9.59 -8.59 2.93
CA SER A 13 11.04 -8.37 3.06
C SER A 13 11.65 -9.12 4.26
N PRO A 14 11.51 -10.46 4.35
CA PRO A 14 11.95 -11.22 5.51
C PRO A 14 13.47 -11.24 5.64
N VAL A 15 13.95 -11.12 6.88
CA VAL A 15 15.37 -11.20 7.21
C VAL A 15 15.71 -12.65 7.52
N SER A 16 16.42 -13.33 6.60
CA SER A 16 16.86 -14.71 6.78
C SER A 16 17.92 -14.81 7.86
N GLU A 17 18.02 -15.98 8.49
CA GLU A 17 19.09 -16.28 9.47
C GLU A 17 20.47 -16.01 8.88
N GLY A 18 21.34 -15.36 9.65
CA GLY A 18 22.68 -14.97 9.19
C GLY A 18 22.74 -13.83 8.17
N SER A 19 21.60 -13.23 7.82
CA SER A 19 21.51 -12.11 6.88
C SER A 19 21.29 -10.77 7.57
N THR A 20 21.26 -9.68 6.80
CA THR A 20 21.00 -8.32 7.29
C THR A 20 19.70 -7.77 6.70
N ARG A 21 19.09 -6.76 7.38
CA ARG A 21 17.92 -6.05 6.84
C ARG A 21 18.22 -5.41 5.47
N ALA A 22 19.40 -4.83 5.30
CA ALA A 22 19.81 -4.25 4.02
C ALA A 22 19.89 -5.32 2.90
N GLN A 23 20.31 -6.55 3.24
CA GLN A 23 20.29 -7.64 2.27
C GLN A 23 18.86 -8.09 1.96
N ALA A 24 17.96 -8.17 2.95
CA ALA A 24 16.55 -8.47 2.73
C ALA A 24 15.89 -7.49 1.75
N LEU A 25 16.17 -6.18 1.86
CA LEU A 25 15.67 -5.17 0.92
C LEU A 25 16.20 -5.38 -0.52
N ARG A 26 17.45 -5.79 -0.67
CA ARG A 26 17.98 -6.16 -2.01
C ARG A 26 17.32 -7.41 -2.56
N ASN A 27 17.11 -8.42 -1.71
CA ASN A 27 16.42 -9.65 -2.10
C ASN A 27 14.97 -9.38 -2.54
N THR A 28 14.28 -8.39 -1.94
CA THR A 28 12.97 -7.93 -2.39
C THR A 28 13.00 -7.46 -3.86
N ILE A 29 14.02 -6.69 -4.25
CA ILE A 29 14.16 -6.23 -5.64
C ILE A 29 14.49 -7.41 -6.57
N ASP A 30 15.41 -8.29 -6.17
CA ASP A 30 15.78 -9.46 -6.94
C ASP A 30 14.58 -10.41 -7.17
N LEU A 31 13.76 -10.60 -6.11
CA LEU A 31 12.53 -11.40 -6.18
C LEU A 31 11.50 -10.76 -7.13
N ALA A 32 11.37 -9.44 -7.10
CA ALA A 32 10.46 -8.73 -7.99
C ALA A 32 10.87 -8.88 -9.46
N GLN A 33 12.18 -8.78 -9.78
CA GLN A 33 12.69 -9.03 -11.12
C GLN A 33 12.46 -10.48 -11.59
N LEU A 34 12.68 -11.45 -10.70
CA LEU A 34 12.40 -12.84 -10.99
C LEU A 34 10.92 -13.08 -11.33
N THR A 35 10.02 -12.53 -10.51
CA THR A 35 8.57 -12.72 -10.68
C THR A 35 8.02 -11.96 -11.89
N ASP A 36 8.58 -10.81 -12.24
CA ASP A 36 8.31 -10.11 -13.51
C ASP A 36 8.68 -10.99 -14.71
N GLY A 37 9.89 -11.57 -14.71
CA GLY A 37 10.35 -12.47 -15.75
C GLY A 37 9.54 -13.78 -15.87
N LEU A 38 8.91 -14.22 -14.78
CA LEU A 38 8.01 -15.39 -14.75
C LEU A 38 6.55 -15.06 -15.13
N GLY A 39 6.23 -13.79 -15.41
CA GLY A 39 4.90 -13.36 -15.83
C GLY A 39 3.88 -13.29 -14.69
N TYR A 40 4.30 -13.06 -13.45
CA TYR A 40 3.38 -12.74 -12.37
C TYR A 40 2.67 -11.42 -12.64
N HIS A 41 1.42 -11.34 -12.16
CA HIS A 41 0.58 -10.17 -12.44
C HIS A 41 0.86 -8.99 -11.52
N ARG A 42 1.12 -9.24 -10.22
CA ARG A 42 1.37 -8.20 -9.20
C ARG A 42 2.48 -8.60 -8.25
N TYR A 43 3.21 -7.60 -7.80
CA TYR A 43 4.16 -7.66 -6.70
C TYR A 43 3.80 -6.63 -5.64
N TRP A 44 3.42 -7.08 -4.47
CA TRP A 44 3.00 -6.23 -3.37
C TRP A 44 4.00 -6.30 -2.23
N VAL A 45 4.32 -5.15 -1.64
CA VAL A 45 5.18 -5.04 -0.47
C VAL A 45 4.35 -4.62 0.74
N ALA A 46 4.53 -5.35 1.85
CA ALA A 46 3.81 -5.11 3.09
C ALA A 46 4.46 -3.99 3.92
N GLU A 47 3.69 -3.40 4.82
CA GLU A 47 4.17 -2.45 5.83
C GLU A 47 4.23 -3.13 7.20
N HIS A 48 5.44 -3.27 7.76
CA HIS A 48 5.65 -3.82 9.10
C HIS A 48 6.71 -3.03 9.85
N HIS A 49 6.40 -2.63 11.08
CA HIS A 49 7.25 -1.81 11.91
C HIS A 49 7.73 -2.54 13.17
N GLY A 50 8.87 -2.09 13.74
CA GLY A 50 9.36 -2.48 15.07
C GLY A 50 9.91 -3.91 15.21
N GLY A 51 9.65 -4.80 14.27
CA GLY A 51 10.06 -6.20 14.35
C GLY A 51 11.50 -6.45 13.85
N PRO A 52 12.24 -7.43 14.41
CA PRO A 52 13.57 -7.79 13.94
C PRO A 52 13.57 -8.63 12.67
N MET A 53 12.46 -9.31 12.37
CA MET A 53 12.35 -10.34 11.33
C MET A 53 12.01 -9.78 9.94
N LEU A 54 11.54 -8.54 9.85
CA LEU A 54 11.09 -7.93 8.60
C LEU A 54 11.80 -6.60 8.37
N ALA A 55 12.09 -6.28 7.11
CA ALA A 55 12.89 -5.12 6.75
C ALA A 55 12.08 -4.02 6.01
N GLY A 56 10.78 -4.23 5.74
CA GLY A 56 9.94 -3.33 4.94
C GLY A 56 8.97 -2.48 5.78
N PRO A 57 9.39 -1.33 6.37
CA PRO A 57 8.48 -0.46 7.11
C PRO A 57 7.77 0.58 6.23
N SER A 58 8.17 0.74 4.98
CA SER A 58 7.71 1.81 4.09
C SER A 58 7.54 1.28 2.66
N PRO A 59 6.37 0.71 2.32
CA PRO A 59 6.10 0.22 0.97
C PRO A 59 6.30 1.30 -0.09
N GLU A 60 5.90 2.54 0.18
CA GLU A 60 6.04 3.68 -0.71
C GLU A 60 7.51 3.97 -1.09
N ALA A 61 8.47 3.66 -0.20
CA ALA A 61 9.88 3.81 -0.49
C ALA A 61 10.45 2.66 -1.36
N LEU A 62 9.84 1.47 -1.31
CA LEU A 62 10.28 0.29 -2.05
C LEU A 62 9.66 0.20 -3.45
N ILE A 63 8.43 0.69 -3.63
CA ILE A 63 7.70 0.61 -4.90
C ILE A 63 8.48 1.26 -6.06
N GLY A 64 9.05 2.43 -5.86
CA GLY A 64 9.83 3.11 -6.90
C GLY A 64 11.04 2.30 -7.39
N PRO A 65 11.95 1.86 -6.52
CA PRO A 65 13.07 0.98 -6.89
C PRO A 65 12.63 -0.33 -7.57
N ILE A 66 11.56 -0.98 -7.08
CA ILE A 66 11.01 -2.20 -7.67
C ILE A 66 10.46 -1.92 -9.08
N ALA A 67 9.65 -0.88 -9.23
CA ALA A 67 9.08 -0.49 -10.52
C ALA A 67 10.15 -0.11 -11.55
N SER A 68 11.25 0.53 -11.10
CA SER A 68 12.41 0.83 -11.95
C SER A 68 13.18 -0.42 -12.37
N ALA A 69 13.21 -1.45 -11.53
CA ALA A 69 13.95 -2.68 -11.78
C ALA A 69 13.15 -3.73 -12.59
N THR A 70 11.86 -3.49 -12.82
CA THR A 70 10.92 -4.40 -13.50
C THR A 70 10.25 -3.70 -14.67
N SER A 71 9.63 -4.45 -15.60
CA SER A 71 9.08 -3.89 -16.83
C SER A 71 7.55 -4.05 -16.99
N GLY A 72 6.98 -5.19 -16.59
CA GLY A 72 5.59 -5.55 -16.88
C GLY A 72 4.71 -5.74 -15.65
N ILE A 73 5.28 -6.24 -14.55
CA ILE A 73 4.55 -6.54 -13.33
C ILE A 73 4.00 -5.26 -12.68
N ARG A 74 2.76 -5.30 -12.22
CA ARG A 74 2.21 -4.22 -11.40
C ARG A 74 2.84 -4.25 -10.01
N VAL A 75 3.14 -3.09 -9.46
CA VAL A 75 3.81 -2.96 -8.15
C VAL A 75 2.94 -2.15 -7.21
N GLY A 76 2.82 -2.57 -5.97
CA GLY A 76 1.98 -1.84 -5.03
C GLY A 76 2.24 -2.13 -3.56
N SER A 77 1.50 -1.43 -2.72
CA SER A 77 1.48 -1.66 -1.28
C SER A 77 0.47 -2.75 -0.92
N GLY A 78 0.85 -3.65 -0.04
CA GLY A 78 -0.01 -4.70 0.46
C GLY A 78 -0.04 -4.78 2.00
N GLY A 79 -0.32 -3.61 2.68
CA GLY A 79 -0.78 -2.28 2.30
C GLY A 79 -0.11 -1.16 3.07
N VAL A 80 -0.47 0.06 2.74
CA VAL A 80 -0.19 1.23 3.59
C VAL A 80 -1.15 1.22 4.78
N MET A 81 -0.61 1.32 5.98
CA MET A 81 -1.42 1.42 7.22
C MET A 81 -1.90 2.87 7.38
N LEU A 82 -2.98 3.23 6.68
CA LEU A 82 -3.48 4.60 6.54
C LEU A 82 -3.61 5.38 7.85
N PRO A 83 -3.98 4.78 9.01
CA PRO A 83 -4.05 5.52 10.28
C PRO A 83 -2.73 6.17 10.73
N HIS A 84 -1.59 5.75 10.21
CA HIS A 84 -0.29 6.34 10.53
C HIS A 84 0.04 7.57 9.67
N TYR A 85 -0.74 7.86 8.62
CA TYR A 85 -0.42 8.85 7.60
C TYR A 85 -1.48 9.93 7.45
N SER A 86 -1.11 11.05 6.82
CA SER A 86 -2.06 12.01 6.27
C SER A 86 -2.60 11.48 4.94
N PRO A 87 -3.94 11.49 4.72
CA PRO A 87 -4.54 11.12 3.43
C PRO A 87 -3.93 11.86 2.24
N LEU A 88 -3.72 13.17 2.36
CA LEU A 88 -3.08 13.97 1.32
C LEU A 88 -1.68 13.46 1.01
N LYS A 89 -0.85 13.17 2.05
CA LYS A 89 0.52 12.70 1.82
C LYS A 89 0.58 11.36 1.10
N VAL A 90 -0.35 10.46 1.40
CA VAL A 90 -0.47 9.18 0.69
C VAL A 90 -0.93 9.42 -0.75
N ALA A 91 -1.92 10.29 -0.97
CA ALA A 91 -2.40 10.65 -2.31
C ALA A 91 -1.28 11.23 -3.18
N GLU A 92 -0.50 12.21 -2.67
CA GLU A 92 0.64 12.80 -3.38
C GLU A 92 1.69 11.75 -3.73
N THR A 93 2.06 10.91 -2.77
CA THR A 93 3.11 9.90 -2.96
C THR A 93 2.73 8.88 -4.03
N PHE A 94 1.51 8.34 -3.97
CA PHE A 94 1.07 7.33 -4.94
C PHE A 94 0.67 7.94 -6.28
N SER A 95 0.21 9.19 -6.32
CA SER A 95 0.04 9.94 -7.57
C SER A 95 1.39 10.14 -8.27
N LEU A 96 2.44 10.56 -7.54
CA LEU A 96 3.78 10.69 -8.09
C LEU A 96 4.30 9.37 -8.65
N LEU A 97 4.13 8.27 -7.91
CA LEU A 97 4.53 6.94 -8.37
C LEU A 97 3.75 6.54 -9.65
N ALA A 98 2.44 6.80 -9.70
CA ALA A 98 1.63 6.50 -10.88
C ALA A 98 2.07 7.31 -12.09
N GLY A 99 2.40 8.60 -11.91
CA GLY A 99 2.94 9.46 -12.99
C GLY A 99 4.31 8.99 -13.51
N LEU A 100 5.17 8.43 -12.64
CA LEU A 100 6.46 7.87 -13.04
C LEU A 100 6.33 6.49 -13.70
N TYR A 101 5.33 5.70 -13.32
CA TYR A 101 5.12 4.32 -13.79
C TYR A 101 3.66 4.10 -14.18
N PRO A 102 3.20 4.70 -15.30
CA PRO A 102 1.81 4.64 -15.76
C PRO A 102 1.28 3.19 -15.82
N ASP A 103 0.04 3.00 -15.40
CA ASP A 103 -0.69 1.71 -15.38
C ASP A 103 -0.06 0.60 -14.52
N ARG A 104 0.99 0.90 -13.75
CA ARG A 104 1.72 -0.13 -12.98
C ARG A 104 1.56 -0.05 -11.47
N ILE A 105 0.93 0.99 -10.93
CA ILE A 105 0.92 1.24 -9.48
C ILE A 105 -0.42 0.82 -8.86
N ASP A 106 -0.33 0.00 -7.81
CA ASP A 106 -1.44 -0.38 -6.94
C ASP A 106 -1.27 0.24 -5.55
N LEU A 107 -2.33 0.83 -5.00
CA LEU A 107 -2.41 1.38 -3.66
C LEU A 107 -3.29 0.50 -2.78
N GLY A 108 -2.71 -0.48 -2.11
CA GLY A 108 -3.39 -1.25 -1.09
C GLY A 108 -3.38 -0.51 0.25
N LEU A 109 -4.54 -0.41 0.90
CA LEU A 109 -4.77 0.32 2.13
C LEU A 109 -5.20 -0.63 3.24
N GLY A 110 -4.58 -0.52 4.42
CA GLY A 110 -4.91 -1.26 5.62
C GLY A 110 -5.34 -0.36 6.77
N ARG A 111 -6.20 -0.89 7.65
CA ARG A 111 -6.65 -0.23 8.88
C ARG A 111 -5.83 -0.63 10.10
N ALA A 112 -5.31 -1.86 10.13
CA ALA A 112 -4.61 -2.37 11.30
C ALA A 112 -3.29 -1.63 11.52
N ALA A 113 -2.89 -1.45 12.79
CA ALA A 113 -1.63 -0.81 13.14
C ALA A 113 -0.40 -1.62 12.68
N GLY A 114 -0.54 -2.92 12.41
CA GLY A 114 0.51 -3.79 11.88
C GLY A 114 1.72 -3.98 12.80
N THR A 115 1.60 -3.62 14.12
CA THR A 115 2.73 -3.62 15.05
C THR A 115 2.29 -3.60 16.52
N ASP A 116 3.26 -3.59 17.43
CA ASP A 116 3.06 -3.53 18.88
C ASP A 116 2.60 -2.12 19.37
N PRO A 117 2.05 -2.01 20.61
CA PRO A 117 1.53 -0.73 21.11
C PRO A 117 2.57 0.38 21.23
N LEU A 118 3.84 0.07 21.56
CA LEU A 118 4.90 1.07 21.67
C LEU A 118 5.22 1.66 20.30
N THR A 119 5.37 0.81 19.32
CA THR A 119 5.62 1.22 17.93
C THR A 119 4.42 1.97 17.35
N THR A 120 3.19 1.52 17.63
CA THR A 120 1.96 2.25 17.27
C THR A 120 1.96 3.67 17.84
N PHE A 121 2.31 3.84 19.12
CA PHE A 121 2.42 5.16 19.74
C PHE A 121 3.53 6.00 19.09
N ALA A 122 4.65 5.40 18.72
CA ALA A 122 5.74 6.10 18.03
C ALA A 122 5.33 6.61 16.64
N LEU A 123 4.46 5.90 15.93
CA LEU A 123 3.93 6.23 14.61
C LEU A 123 2.73 7.16 14.65
N GLN A 124 2.13 7.38 15.83
CA GLN A 124 0.93 8.18 15.99
C GLN A 124 1.12 9.62 15.51
N ARG A 125 0.20 10.12 14.69
CA ARG A 125 0.23 11.49 14.10
C ARG A 125 0.19 12.59 15.17
N ASP A 126 -0.68 12.44 16.17
CA ASP A 126 -0.72 13.32 17.34
C ASP A 126 -0.64 12.51 18.64
N ARG A 127 0.50 12.55 19.30
CA ARG A 127 0.77 11.81 20.54
C ARG A 127 0.13 12.45 21.78
N ARG A 128 -0.50 13.62 21.64
CA ARG A 128 -1.19 14.33 22.74
C ARG A 128 -2.63 13.86 22.90
N GLN A 129 -3.17 13.15 21.93
CA GLN A 129 -4.55 12.67 21.90
C GLN A 129 -4.58 11.16 21.79
N ALA A 130 -5.65 10.54 22.28
CA ALA A 130 -5.91 9.13 21.99
C ALA A 130 -6.15 8.95 20.49
N MET A 131 -5.68 7.84 19.95
CA MET A 131 -5.93 7.51 18.54
C MET A 131 -7.43 7.27 18.35
N GLU A 132 -8.07 8.09 17.54
CA GLU A 132 -9.45 7.87 17.11
C GLU A 132 -9.48 6.93 15.91
N ASP A 133 -10.56 6.15 15.80
CA ASP A 133 -10.79 5.30 14.61
C ASP A 133 -11.45 6.14 13.53
N ASP A 134 -10.66 6.99 12.90
CA ASP A 134 -11.05 7.87 11.80
C ASP A 134 -10.76 7.26 10.40
N PHE A 135 -10.48 5.96 10.33
CA PHE A 135 -10.13 5.29 9.08
C PHE A 135 -11.14 5.49 7.94
N PRO A 136 -12.48 5.40 8.17
CA PRO A 136 -13.44 5.66 7.09
C PRO A 136 -13.35 7.07 6.52
N GLN A 137 -13.16 8.07 7.38
CA GLN A 137 -13.00 9.47 6.98
C GLN A 137 -11.70 9.69 6.21
N GLN A 138 -10.59 9.12 6.69
CA GLN A 138 -9.31 9.15 5.99
C GLN A 138 -9.37 8.48 4.62
N LEU A 139 -10.05 7.32 4.53
CA LEU A 139 -10.25 6.61 3.28
C LEU A 139 -11.06 7.44 2.28
N ALA A 140 -12.16 8.04 2.73
CA ALA A 140 -13.00 8.89 1.90
C ALA A 140 -12.23 10.13 1.40
N GLU A 141 -11.46 10.78 2.27
CA GLU A 141 -10.63 11.93 1.92
C GLU A 141 -9.54 11.55 0.90
N LEU A 142 -8.82 10.44 1.14
CA LEU A 142 -7.79 9.93 0.22
C LEU A 142 -8.34 9.65 -1.18
N LEU A 143 -9.45 8.92 -1.25
CA LEU A 143 -10.10 8.63 -2.52
C LEU A 143 -10.64 9.90 -3.19
N GLY A 144 -11.17 10.84 -2.38
CA GLY A 144 -11.62 12.15 -2.84
C GLY A 144 -10.50 12.96 -3.51
N TYR A 145 -9.26 12.91 -2.99
CA TYR A 145 -8.11 13.49 -3.67
C TYR A 145 -7.82 12.79 -5.00
N LEU A 146 -7.68 11.46 -4.99
CA LEU A 146 -7.30 10.69 -6.17
C LEU A 146 -8.34 10.76 -7.30
N ASP A 147 -9.62 10.78 -6.97
CA ASP A 147 -10.73 10.80 -7.93
C ASP A 147 -11.23 12.22 -8.22
N LYS A 148 -10.68 13.26 -7.57
CA LYS A 148 -11.12 14.67 -7.65
C LYS A 148 -12.61 14.84 -7.31
N THR A 149 -13.07 14.13 -6.29
CA THR A 149 -14.48 14.08 -5.87
C THR A 149 -14.73 14.65 -4.49
N LEU A 150 -13.75 15.35 -3.89
CA LEU A 150 -13.97 16.06 -2.65
C LEU A 150 -15.10 17.09 -2.83
N PRO A 151 -16.03 17.23 -1.86
CA PRO A 151 -17.07 18.24 -1.90
C PRO A 151 -16.48 19.64 -2.11
N ALA A 152 -17.15 20.50 -2.86
CA ALA A 152 -16.65 21.84 -3.18
C ALA A 152 -16.44 22.73 -1.94
N ASP A 153 -17.16 22.47 -0.86
CA ASP A 153 -17.03 23.13 0.45
C ASP A 153 -15.99 22.46 1.36
N HIS A 154 -15.39 21.36 0.94
CA HIS A 154 -14.31 20.72 1.69
C HIS A 154 -13.09 21.65 1.78
N PRO A 155 -12.50 21.89 2.95
CA PRO A 155 -11.43 22.88 3.14
C PRO A 155 -10.20 22.63 2.27
N PHE A 156 -9.99 21.40 1.84
CA PHE A 156 -8.84 20.96 1.05
C PHE A 156 -9.18 20.57 -0.40
N ALA A 157 -10.41 20.81 -0.88
CA ALA A 157 -10.86 20.36 -2.21
C ALA A 157 -9.90 20.75 -3.35
N ARG A 158 -9.37 21.97 -3.32
CA ARG A 158 -8.44 22.49 -4.32
C ARG A 158 -7.11 21.74 -4.43
N LEU A 159 -6.72 20.99 -3.38
CA LEU A 159 -5.46 20.22 -3.38
C LEU A 159 -5.55 18.98 -4.27
N ALA A 160 -6.75 18.49 -4.58
CA ALA A 160 -6.95 17.40 -5.51
C ALA A 160 -6.49 17.73 -6.94
N ASP A 161 -6.52 19.01 -7.33
CA ASP A 161 -6.09 19.47 -8.65
C ASP A 161 -4.57 19.61 -8.79
N ALA A 162 -3.84 19.51 -7.67
CA ALA A 162 -2.40 19.69 -7.61
C ALA A 162 -1.61 18.38 -7.42
N LEU A 163 -2.25 17.23 -7.61
CA LEU A 163 -1.56 15.95 -7.48
C LEU A 163 -0.49 15.79 -8.56
N PRO A 164 0.74 15.36 -8.20
CA PRO A 164 1.92 15.45 -9.08
C PRO A 164 1.91 14.50 -10.28
N GLY A 165 1.14 13.41 -10.21
CA GLY A 165 1.09 12.39 -11.27
C GLY A 165 -0.06 12.54 -12.27
N ASP A 166 -0.91 13.55 -12.10
CA ASP A 166 -2.08 13.75 -12.96
C ASP A 166 -1.69 13.76 -14.46
N PRO A 167 -2.39 13.06 -15.36
CA PRO A 167 -3.68 12.37 -15.17
C PRO A 167 -3.57 10.92 -14.63
N GLU A 168 -2.38 10.40 -14.43
CA GLU A 168 -2.17 9.01 -14.02
C GLU A 168 -2.63 8.78 -12.58
N ARG A 169 -3.17 7.58 -12.31
CA ARG A 169 -3.73 7.22 -10.99
C ARG A 169 -3.29 5.84 -10.55
N PRO A 170 -2.97 5.66 -9.26
CA PRO A 170 -2.80 4.31 -8.71
C PRO A 170 -4.16 3.59 -8.71
N GLN A 171 -4.15 2.27 -8.84
CA GLN A 171 -5.35 1.46 -8.60
C GLN A 171 -5.51 1.22 -7.09
N PRO A 172 -6.56 1.72 -6.43
CA PRO A 172 -6.76 1.51 -5.01
C PRO A 172 -7.35 0.13 -4.71
N TRP A 173 -6.93 -0.43 -3.57
CA TRP A 173 -7.37 -1.70 -3.01
C TRP A 173 -7.57 -1.53 -1.50
N LEU A 174 -8.55 -2.22 -0.95
CA LEU A 174 -8.76 -2.26 0.48
C LEU A 174 -8.37 -3.65 1.02
N LEU A 175 -7.42 -3.67 1.95
CA LEU A 175 -7.03 -4.89 2.64
C LEU A 175 -7.90 -5.09 3.88
N GLY A 176 -8.37 -6.32 4.07
CA GLY A 176 -9.15 -6.62 5.27
C GLY A 176 -9.63 -8.07 5.29
N SER A 177 -9.79 -8.58 6.50
CA SER A 177 -10.32 -9.93 6.78
C SER A 177 -11.74 -9.91 7.36
N SER A 178 -12.30 -8.72 7.62
CA SER A 178 -13.61 -8.54 8.23
C SER A 178 -14.71 -8.32 7.17
N SER A 179 -15.96 -8.60 7.55
CA SER A 179 -17.12 -8.25 6.73
C SER A 179 -17.25 -6.73 6.51
N GLN A 180 -16.82 -5.92 7.49
CA GLN A 180 -16.84 -4.48 7.37
C GLN A 180 -15.91 -3.96 6.26
N SER A 181 -14.71 -4.50 6.14
CA SER A 181 -13.79 -4.13 5.04
C SER A 181 -14.33 -4.53 3.67
N ALA A 182 -15.07 -5.63 3.58
CA ALA A 182 -15.72 -6.04 2.34
C ALA A 182 -16.87 -5.09 1.96
N LEU A 183 -17.66 -4.62 2.94
CA LEU A 183 -18.70 -3.61 2.70
C LEU A 183 -18.10 -2.29 2.19
N TRP A 184 -17.07 -1.79 2.84
CA TRP A 184 -16.37 -0.57 2.37
C TRP A 184 -15.79 -0.75 0.97
N ALA A 185 -15.19 -1.91 0.67
CA ALA A 185 -14.68 -2.18 -0.68
C ALA A 185 -15.82 -2.16 -1.73
N ALA A 186 -17.00 -2.67 -1.40
CA ALA A 186 -18.17 -2.64 -2.28
C ALA A 186 -18.70 -1.21 -2.47
N GLU A 187 -18.76 -0.41 -1.40
CA GLU A 187 -19.23 0.99 -1.44
C GLU A 187 -18.33 1.87 -2.34
N ILE A 188 -17.03 1.68 -2.27
CA ILE A 188 -16.07 2.43 -3.10
C ILE A 188 -15.91 1.83 -4.51
N GLY A 189 -16.65 0.75 -4.84
CA GLY A 189 -16.56 0.07 -6.14
C GLY A 189 -15.18 -0.52 -6.44
N ARG A 190 -14.42 -0.90 -5.40
CA ARG A 190 -13.03 -1.35 -5.49
C ARG A 190 -12.87 -2.78 -4.97
N ALA A 191 -11.78 -3.42 -5.36
CA ALA A 191 -11.51 -4.79 -4.94
C ALA A 191 -11.05 -4.85 -3.47
N SER A 192 -11.54 -5.88 -2.75
CA SER A 192 -11.03 -6.26 -1.43
C SER A 192 -10.05 -7.41 -1.59
N CYS A 193 -8.89 -7.32 -0.95
CA CYS A 193 -7.94 -8.41 -0.86
C CYS A 193 -7.96 -9.00 0.56
N ARG A 194 -8.20 -10.30 0.66
CA ARG A 194 -8.07 -11.05 1.90
C ARG A 194 -6.71 -11.72 1.93
N GLU A 195 -5.86 -11.31 2.85
CA GLU A 195 -4.63 -12.03 3.14
C GLU A 195 -4.96 -13.37 3.81
N ARG A 196 -4.60 -14.49 3.18
CA ARG A 196 -4.46 -15.78 3.86
C ARG A 196 -2.98 -16.01 4.08
N VAL A 197 -2.51 -15.73 5.29
CA VAL A 197 -1.19 -16.18 5.73
C VAL A 197 -1.30 -17.67 5.99
N TYR A 198 -0.72 -18.48 5.12
CA TYR A 198 -0.41 -19.86 5.45
C TYR A 198 0.89 -19.83 6.27
N SER A 199 0.77 -19.87 7.59
CA SER A 199 1.89 -20.27 8.44
C SER A 199 2.09 -21.78 8.24
N GLY A 200 2.89 -22.16 7.26
CA GLY A 200 3.44 -23.50 7.16
C GLY A 200 4.46 -23.69 8.28
N VAL A 201 4.20 -24.63 9.18
CA VAL A 201 5.17 -25.18 10.13
C VAL A 201 6.16 -26.04 9.34
#